data_1a58c6287fe8fe6d532a7c17e07be264
#
_entry.id   1a58c6287fe8fe6d532a7c17e07be264
#
_cell.length_a   1.000
_cell.length_b   1.000
_cell.length_c   1.000
_cell.angle_alpha   90.00
_cell.angle_beta   90.00
_cell.angle_gamma   90.00
#
_symmetry.space_group_name_H-M   'P 1'
#
loop_
_entity.id
_entity.type
_entity.pdbx_description
1 polymer ?
#
loop_
_entity_poly.entity_id
_entity_poly.type
_entity_poly.pdbx_seq_one_letter_code
_entity_poly.pdbx_strand_id
1 'polypeptide(L)'
;MQKSSVNKVIIVGNLGQDPEARFTPQGTAVTNLSIATNESWKNQEGEIQDRTEWHRAVLYGKMAETASQYMKKGSMVYVEGRLRTKEWEDQNQNKRKTTEIMCDNFTMLGRRGDNTSNQNSNTNLSTEDDDLPF
;
A
#
# COMPACT_ATOMS: atom_id res chain seq x y z
N MET A 1 -12.97 7.43 16.80
CA MET A 1 -13.00 8.83 16.66
C MET A 1 -11.82 9.47 17.29
N GLN A 2 -11.23 10.45 16.64
CA GLN A 2 -10.05 11.07 17.16
C GLN A 2 -10.40 12.26 17.99
N LYS A 3 -9.61 12.56 19.01
CA LYS A 3 -9.86 13.68 19.85
C LYS A 3 -8.69 14.61 19.72
N SER A 4 -8.85 15.80 19.28
CA SER A 4 -7.82 16.84 19.29
C SER A 4 -6.53 16.44 18.57
N SER A 5 -6.57 15.44 17.72
CA SER A 5 -5.36 15.02 17.03
C SER A 5 -5.74 14.33 15.74
N VAL A 6 -4.76 14.10 14.90
CA VAL A 6 -4.97 13.44 13.62
C VAL A 6 -3.97 12.32 13.47
N ASN A 7 -4.42 11.19 13.00
CA ASN A 7 -3.53 10.08 12.70
C ASN A 7 -3.98 9.58 11.33
N LYS A 8 -3.29 9.98 10.28
CA LYS A 8 -3.71 9.63 8.93
C LYS A 8 -2.49 9.40 8.06
N VAL A 9 -2.54 8.35 7.27
CA VAL A 9 -1.45 8.00 6.39
C VAL A 9 -2.02 7.79 5.01
N ILE A 10 -1.36 8.31 3.99
CA ILE A 10 -1.73 8.09 2.61
C ILE A 10 -0.48 7.63 1.89
N ILE A 11 -0.57 6.49 1.24
CA ILE A 11 0.56 5.90 0.53
C ILE A 11 0.12 5.47 -0.86
N VAL A 12 0.93 5.78 -1.85
CA VAL A 12 0.74 5.23 -3.19
C VAL A 12 2.06 4.56 -3.54
N GLY A 13 2.01 3.30 -3.86
CA GLY A 13 3.23 2.59 -4.19
C GLY A 13 2.93 1.24 -4.82
N ASN A 14 3.95 0.44 -4.97
CA ASN A 14 3.81 -0.85 -5.62
C ASN A 14 4.04 -1.98 -4.63
N LEU A 15 3.32 -3.07 -4.82
CA LEU A 15 3.49 -4.21 -3.93
C LEU A 15 4.82 -4.89 -4.25
N GLY A 16 5.55 -5.20 -3.20
CA GLY A 16 6.81 -5.89 -3.36
C GLY A 16 6.66 -7.38 -3.42
N GLN A 17 5.48 -7.88 -3.06
CA GLN A 17 5.22 -9.30 -3.11
C GLN A 17 3.72 -9.48 -3.19
N ASP A 18 3.27 -10.71 -3.41
CA ASP A 18 1.86 -10.99 -3.47
C ASP A 18 1.24 -10.73 -2.11
N PRO A 19 -0.03 -10.33 -2.04
CA PRO A 19 -0.66 -10.11 -0.77
C PRO A 19 -0.70 -11.37 0.08
N GLU A 20 -0.53 -11.22 1.37
CA GLU A 20 -0.59 -12.35 2.28
C GLU A 20 -1.95 -12.39 2.92
N ALA A 21 -2.73 -13.40 2.58
CA ALA A 21 -4.10 -13.51 3.08
C ALA A 21 -4.17 -14.54 4.17
N ARG A 22 -4.97 -14.26 5.18
CA ARG A 22 -5.20 -15.23 6.25
C ARG A 22 -6.55 -14.91 6.89
N PHE A 23 -6.98 -15.75 7.83
CA PHE A 23 -8.22 -15.52 8.50
C PHE A 23 -7.98 -15.52 10.00
N THR A 24 -8.72 -14.70 10.73
CA THR A 24 -8.61 -14.69 12.18
C THR A 24 -9.38 -15.90 12.70
N PRO A 25 -9.23 -16.23 13.97
CA PRO A 25 -9.98 -17.35 14.53
C PRO A 25 -11.48 -17.14 14.43
N GLN A 26 -11.95 -15.88 14.34
CA GLN A 26 -13.36 -15.64 14.19
C GLN A 26 -13.81 -15.69 12.73
N GLY A 27 -12.89 -15.98 11.82
CA GLY A 27 -13.26 -16.08 10.42
C GLY A 27 -13.18 -14.80 9.61
N THR A 28 -12.61 -13.76 10.15
CA THR A 28 -12.49 -12.51 9.41
C THR A 28 -11.26 -12.56 8.51
N ALA A 29 -11.43 -12.18 7.26
CA ALA A 29 -10.31 -12.15 6.33
C ALA A 29 -9.37 -11.01 6.67
N VAL A 30 -8.07 -11.27 6.62
CA VAL A 30 -7.05 -10.25 6.87
C VAL A 30 -6.01 -10.41 5.77
N THR A 31 -5.64 -9.30 5.15
CA THR A 31 -4.62 -9.33 4.11
C THR A 31 -3.55 -8.30 4.43
N ASN A 32 -2.30 -8.73 4.37
CA ASN A 32 -1.18 -7.81 4.59
C ASN A 32 -0.57 -7.46 3.27
N LEU A 33 -0.27 -6.19 3.07
CA LEU A 33 0.38 -5.73 1.86
C LEU A 33 1.71 -5.10 2.22
N SER A 34 2.74 -5.38 1.42
CA SER A 34 4.04 -4.74 1.55
C SER A 34 4.14 -3.77 0.41
N ILE A 35 4.14 -2.48 0.69
CA ILE A 35 4.10 -1.46 -0.33
C ILE A 35 5.40 -0.67 -0.33
N ALA A 36 6.00 -0.54 -1.49
CA ALA A 36 7.25 0.19 -1.63
C ALA A 36 7.00 1.59 -2.17
N THR A 37 7.58 2.58 -1.52
CA THR A 37 7.59 3.93 -2.07
C THR A 37 9.05 4.29 -2.30
N ASN A 38 9.32 4.94 -3.42
CA ASN A 38 10.69 5.24 -3.79
C ASN A 38 10.91 6.73 -3.88
N GLU A 39 12.08 7.15 -3.49
CA GLU A 39 12.40 8.56 -3.66
C GLU A 39 13.82 8.68 -4.17
N SER A 40 14.08 9.73 -4.89
CA SER A 40 15.39 10.01 -5.42
C SER A 40 15.73 11.43 -5.16
N TRP A 41 16.99 11.71 -4.89
CA TRP A 41 17.41 13.08 -4.70
C TRP A 41 18.88 13.19 -5.07
N LYS A 42 19.37 14.40 -5.21
CA LYS A 42 20.78 14.61 -5.49
C LYS A 42 21.45 15.03 -4.22
N ASN A 43 22.64 14.48 -3.94
CA ASN A 43 23.36 14.87 -2.76
C ASN A 43 24.22 16.08 -3.10
N GLN A 44 25.03 16.52 -2.19
CA GLN A 44 25.81 17.72 -2.39
C GLN A 44 26.84 17.58 -3.48
N GLU A 45 27.21 16.37 -3.80
CA GLU A 45 28.18 16.15 -4.84
C GLU A 45 27.54 15.95 -6.19
N GLY A 46 26.26 16.16 -6.30
CA GLY A 46 25.58 16.01 -7.57
C GLY A 46 25.21 14.59 -7.94
N GLU A 47 25.41 13.64 -7.05
CA GLU A 47 25.13 12.26 -7.34
C GLU A 47 23.69 11.94 -6.98
N ILE A 48 23.04 11.10 -7.78
CA ILE A 48 21.67 10.73 -7.53
C ILE A 48 21.64 9.61 -6.53
N GLN A 49 20.84 9.79 -5.48
CA GLN A 49 20.66 8.78 -4.44
C GLN A 49 19.24 8.29 -4.51
N ASP A 50 19.04 7.00 -4.26
CA ASP A 50 17.72 6.43 -4.27
C ASP A 50 17.46 5.76 -2.95
N ARG A 51 16.22 5.73 -2.53
CA ARG A 51 15.85 5.03 -1.31
C ARG A 51 14.46 4.47 -1.46
N THR A 52 14.26 3.26 -0.97
CA THR A 52 12.95 2.63 -0.96
C THR A 52 12.51 2.49 0.47
N GLU A 53 11.28 2.93 0.73
CA GLU A 53 10.72 2.78 2.04
C GLU A 53 9.64 1.72 1.94
N TRP A 54 9.63 0.78 2.86
CA TRP A 54 8.65 -0.29 2.84
C TRP A 54 7.59 -0.05 3.89
N HIS A 55 6.33 -0.17 3.47
CA HIS A 55 5.20 0.09 4.36
C HIS A 55 4.36 -1.17 4.47
N ARG A 56 3.88 -1.47 5.65
CA ARG A 56 3.05 -2.62 5.85
C ARG A 56 1.62 -2.14 6.07
N ALA A 57 0.70 -2.56 5.24
CA ALA A 57 -0.70 -2.19 5.36
C ALA A 57 -1.50 -3.42 5.67
N VAL A 58 -2.48 -3.29 6.56
CA VAL A 58 -3.31 -4.41 6.97
C VAL A 58 -4.74 -4.08 6.58
N LEU A 59 -5.37 -4.99 5.84
CA LEU A 59 -6.74 -4.82 5.40
C LEU A 59 -7.59 -5.90 6.04
N TYR A 60 -8.84 -5.56 6.35
CA TYR A 60 -9.73 -6.52 6.97
C TYR A 60 -11.01 -6.67 6.19
N GLY A 61 -11.64 -7.82 6.31
CA GLY A 61 -12.96 -8.04 5.76
C GLY A 61 -13.01 -8.00 4.26
N LYS A 62 -14.00 -7.29 3.74
CA LYS A 62 -14.18 -7.28 2.32
C LYS A 62 -13.01 -6.69 1.58
N MET A 63 -12.36 -5.66 2.13
CA MET A 63 -11.20 -5.10 1.49
C MET A 63 -10.11 -6.14 1.42
N ALA A 64 -9.96 -6.96 2.45
CA ALA A 64 -8.92 -7.98 2.47
C ALA A 64 -9.18 -9.00 1.38
N GLU A 65 -10.44 -9.41 1.21
CA GLU A 65 -10.76 -10.38 0.20
C GLU A 65 -10.52 -9.82 -1.19
N THR A 66 -10.92 -8.59 -1.42
CA THR A 66 -10.75 -7.98 -2.73
C THR A 66 -9.27 -7.84 -3.06
N ALA A 67 -8.46 -7.40 -2.09
CA ALA A 67 -7.05 -7.21 -2.36
C ALA A 67 -6.38 -8.55 -2.66
N SER A 68 -6.69 -9.59 -1.89
CA SER A 68 -6.02 -10.84 -2.11
C SER A 68 -6.46 -11.47 -3.43
N GLN A 69 -7.66 -11.16 -3.89
CA GLN A 69 -8.14 -11.76 -5.11
C GLN A 69 -7.60 -11.07 -6.35
N TYR A 70 -7.43 -9.76 -6.33
CA TYR A 70 -7.07 -9.04 -7.53
C TYR A 70 -5.68 -8.44 -7.57
N MET A 71 -4.96 -8.39 -6.48
CA MET A 71 -3.66 -7.76 -6.49
C MET A 71 -2.54 -8.77 -6.53
N LYS A 72 -1.40 -8.40 -7.08
CA LYS A 72 -0.25 -9.26 -7.18
C LYS A 72 0.99 -8.44 -7.01
N LYS A 73 2.12 -9.10 -6.87
CA LYS A 73 3.39 -8.43 -6.82
C LYS A 73 3.49 -7.47 -7.99
N GLY A 74 3.89 -6.26 -7.76
CA GLY A 74 4.01 -5.24 -8.79
C GLY A 74 2.79 -4.37 -8.97
N SER A 75 1.64 -4.74 -8.38
CA SER A 75 0.45 -3.92 -8.51
C SER A 75 0.65 -2.59 -7.83
N MET A 76 0.09 -1.53 -8.40
CA MET A 76 0.17 -0.22 -7.80
C MET A 76 -1.11 0.01 -7.01
N VAL A 77 -0.99 0.57 -5.82
CA VAL A 77 -2.14 0.73 -4.95
C VAL A 77 -2.09 2.05 -4.22
N TYR A 78 -3.25 2.59 -3.95
CA TYR A 78 -3.43 3.76 -3.10
C TYR A 78 -4.04 3.23 -1.80
N VAL A 79 -3.44 3.58 -0.67
CA VAL A 79 -3.92 3.14 0.62
C VAL A 79 -4.07 4.35 1.52
N GLU A 80 -5.16 4.41 2.24
CA GLU A 80 -5.40 5.48 3.18
C GLU A 80 -5.80 4.84 4.50
N GLY A 81 -5.20 5.25 5.57
CA GLY A 81 -5.51 4.68 6.86
C GLY A 81 -4.81 5.41 7.99
N ARG A 82 -4.51 4.72 9.05
CA ARG A 82 -3.87 5.31 10.20
C ARG A 82 -2.78 4.41 10.71
N LEU A 83 -1.84 4.96 11.41
CA LEU A 83 -0.73 4.19 11.94
C LEU A 83 -1.16 3.51 13.22
N ARG A 84 -0.69 2.31 13.40
CA ARG A 84 -0.92 1.59 14.64
C ARG A 84 0.33 0.81 14.97
N THR A 85 0.76 0.87 16.21
CA THR A 85 1.91 0.12 16.65
C THR A 85 1.42 -0.98 17.57
N LYS A 86 1.87 -2.20 17.32
CA LYS A 86 1.51 -3.28 18.20
C LYS A 86 2.77 -3.87 18.79
N GLU A 87 2.65 -4.41 19.98
CA GLU A 87 3.77 -5.01 20.66
C GLU A 87 3.63 -6.51 20.66
N TRP A 88 4.73 -7.20 20.58
CA TRP A 88 4.71 -8.67 20.59
C TRP A 88 6.04 -9.16 21.12
N GLU A 89 6.09 -10.44 21.46
CA GLU A 89 7.31 -11.02 21.96
C GLU A 89 7.84 -11.98 20.94
N ASP A 90 9.17 -11.96 20.73
CA ASP A 90 9.74 -12.89 19.76
C ASP A 90 10.09 -14.17 20.50
N GLN A 91 10.75 -15.09 19.81
CA GLN A 91 11.03 -16.37 20.37
C GLN A 91 11.97 -16.32 21.54
N ASN A 92 12.76 -15.26 21.66
CA ASN A 92 13.67 -15.11 22.78
C ASN A 92 13.05 -14.28 23.87
N GLN A 93 11.74 -14.03 23.79
CA GLN A 93 11.02 -13.29 24.81
C GLN A 93 11.43 -11.84 24.86
N ASN A 94 12.00 -11.31 23.79
CA ASN A 94 12.30 -9.90 23.71
C ASN A 94 11.05 -9.18 23.22
N LYS A 95 10.76 -8.02 23.79
CA LYS A 95 9.61 -7.27 23.35
C LYS A 95 9.94 -6.54 22.08
N ARG A 96 9.04 -6.63 21.13
CA ARG A 96 9.22 -5.98 19.84
C ARG A 96 8.01 -5.15 19.52
N LYS A 97 8.19 -4.17 18.65
CA LYS A 97 7.10 -3.32 18.21
C LYS A 97 7.05 -3.31 16.70
N THR A 98 5.87 -3.33 16.16
CA THR A 98 5.70 -3.26 14.71
C THR A 98 4.69 -2.17 14.43
N THR A 99 5.03 -1.25 13.53
CA THR A 99 4.13 -0.18 13.14
C THR A 99 3.52 -0.54 11.80
N GLU A 100 2.20 -0.50 11.72
CA GLU A 100 1.48 -0.87 10.53
C GLU A 100 0.49 0.21 10.18
N ILE A 101 0.00 0.20 8.95
CA ILE A 101 -1.05 1.08 8.53
C ILE A 101 -2.33 0.27 8.57
N MET A 102 -3.28 0.70 9.40
CA MET A 102 -4.60 0.06 9.42
C MET A 102 -5.39 0.71 8.32
N CYS A 103 -5.65 -0.02 7.26
CA CYS A 103 -6.23 0.55 6.06
C CYS A 103 -7.71 0.82 6.23
N ASP A 104 -8.12 2.04 5.91
CA ASP A 104 -9.53 2.39 5.94
C ASP A 104 -10.10 2.39 4.53
N ASN A 105 -9.29 2.68 3.53
CA ASN A 105 -9.71 2.67 2.14
C ASN A 105 -8.54 2.31 1.28
N PHE A 106 -8.80 1.63 0.17
CA PHE A 106 -7.73 1.39 -0.79
C PHE A 106 -8.30 1.39 -2.18
N THR A 107 -7.47 1.69 -3.15
CA THR A 107 -7.86 1.71 -4.55
C THR A 107 -6.75 1.08 -5.37
N MET A 108 -7.08 0.13 -6.21
CA MET A 108 -6.10 -0.50 -7.05
C MET A 108 -5.88 0.40 -8.26
N LEU A 109 -4.63 0.74 -8.52
CA LEU A 109 -4.30 1.67 -9.58
C LEU A 109 -3.69 0.98 -10.79
N GLY A 110 -3.70 -0.34 -10.82
CA GLY A 110 -3.19 -1.06 -11.96
C GLY A 110 -1.85 -1.69 -11.68
N ARG A 111 -1.25 -2.26 -12.69
CA ARG A 111 0.03 -2.91 -12.54
C ARG A 111 1.00 -2.28 -13.46
N ARG A 112 2.27 -2.31 -13.07
CA ARG A 112 3.25 -1.84 -13.92
C ARG A 112 3.23 -2.64 -15.14
N GLY A 113 3.23 -2.12 -16.26
CA GLY A 113 3.20 -2.87 -17.47
C GLY A 113 1.84 -3.15 -18.02
N ASP A 114 0.82 -2.75 -17.33
CA ASP A 114 -0.50 -2.98 -17.82
C ASP A 114 -0.96 -1.87 -18.69
N ASN A 115 -0.15 -1.01 -19.06
CA ASN A 115 -0.58 0.10 -19.82
C ASN A 115 -1.15 -0.24 -21.09
N THR A 116 -0.65 -1.19 -21.77
CA THR A 116 -1.17 -1.45 -23.04
C THR A 116 -2.60 -1.70 -23.02
N SER A 117 -3.04 -2.47 -22.16
CA SER A 117 -4.44 -2.79 -22.21
C SER A 117 -5.19 -1.58 -21.91
N ASN A 118 -4.73 -0.73 -21.16
CA ASN A 118 -5.46 0.36 -20.89
C ASN A 118 -5.57 1.23 -21.99
N GLN A 119 -4.63 1.46 -22.71
CA GLN A 119 -4.73 2.36 -23.68
C GLN A 119 -5.75 2.14 -24.57
N ASN A 120 -6.08 1.08 -24.81
CA ASN A 120 -7.11 0.94 -25.69
C ASN A 120 -8.25 1.60 -25.31
N SER A 121 -8.61 1.41 -24.25
CA SER A 121 -9.84 1.89 -23.91
C SER A 121 -9.82 3.28 -23.87
N ASN A 122 -9.14 3.78 -23.47
CA ASN A 122 -9.30 5.08 -23.34
C ASN A 122 -9.06 5.87 -24.22
N THR A 123 -8.55 5.55 -24.68
CA THR A 123 -8.29 6.28 -25.63
C THR A 123 -9.05 7.36 -25.62
N ASN A 124 -9.69 7.43 -25.62
CA ASN A 124 -10.42 8.39 -25.71
C ASN A 124 -10.70 9.12 -24.68
N LEU A 125 -10.91 8.92 -24.12
CA LEU A 125 -11.29 9.60 -23.23
C LEU A 125 -10.54 10.12 -22.52
N SER A 126 -10.00 9.66 -22.39
CA SER A 126 -9.27 9.99 -21.61
C SER A 126 -8.66 11.01 -21.71
N THR A 127 -8.38 11.12 -22.34
CA THR A 127 -7.76 12.12 -22.53
C THR A 127 -8.03 13.07 -21.65
N GLU A 128 -8.91 13.44 -21.54
CA GLU A 128 -9.19 14.38 -20.79
C GLU A 128 -8.87 14.14 -19.49
N ASP A 129 -9.15 13.25 -19.13
CA ASP A 129 -9.00 13.03 -17.86
C ASP A 129 -7.64 13.02 -17.57
N ASP A 130 -6.96 12.65 -18.27
CA ASP A 130 -5.75 12.55 -17.96
C ASP A 130 -5.20 13.81 -17.81
N ASP A 131 -5.74 14.61 -18.21
CA ASP A 131 -5.24 15.80 -18.08
C ASP A 131 -5.28 16.14 -16.72
N LEU A 132 -5.72 15.41 -15.89
CA LEU A 132 -5.75 15.71 -14.67
C LEU A 132 -4.48 16.02 -14.22
N PRO A 133 -4.31 16.97 -13.67
CA PRO A 133 -3.15 17.41 -13.28
C PRO A 133 -2.62 16.65 -12.22
N PHE A 134 -2.56 16.44 -11.49
CA PHE A 134 -1.98 15.81 -10.51
C PHE A 134 -1.44 14.63 -10.91
#